data_277f664d4cce064a4c463f4f18df5dff
#
_entry.id   277f664d4cce064a4c463f4f18df5dff
#
_cell.length_a   1.000
_cell.length_b   1.000
_cell.length_c   1.000
_cell.angle_alpha   90.00
_cell.angle_beta   90.00
_cell.angle_gamma   90.00
#
_symmetry.space_group_name_H-M   'P 1'
#
loop_
_entity.id
_entity.type
_entity.pdbx_description
1 polymer ?
#
loop_
_entity_poly.entity_id
_entity_poly.type
_entity_poly.pdbx_seq_one_letter_code
_entity_poly.pdbx_strand_id
1 'polypeptide(L)'
;MQETSAKSSPTQLAQRFATLFGEAVAVERPLGASGMGARVSGIDLSIPLRPAQVELLLDTLSHCRLLTIAGQYLDRFSLAAFERFANHWGAPVAHPSNFLRGGKLAQQDGASDGVIEYQPYAGRRVAAADTVLPGQVACLPHESPAVLVATNLLGQDDRKEFRLKDGGTWHTDIEYEPLPIYVSMFLAHHVPVARDAPNGQWVEPPTASGPAPYFPGSEAELMALRKRLPLNGETAFADTAAAFAALPSEEQAKLEAVRVRRRLNAEDEGWLAPLVRADPRSGVKSLHSPVWASRPGVRPPIEVDGMTPEESREFLDGLEKHVLQPQFRYDHMHRSGDVTIWNNYMSLHTSPPIKIGINKVEDARLLYRLSCKGAPSLVLPRDDDPSWIEAHIPGGYRSPDAIAGAVR
;
A
#
# COMPACT_ATOMS: atom_id res chain seq x y z
N MET A 1 14.47 -19.15 27.62
CA MET A 1 15.42 -18.11 27.20
C MET A 1 15.23 -17.96 25.71
N GLN A 2 14.36 -17.05 25.28
CA GLN A 2 14.26 -16.65 23.88
C GLN A 2 15.39 -15.66 23.65
N GLU A 3 16.35 -16.07 22.81
CA GLU A 3 17.30 -15.11 22.23
C GLU A 3 16.50 -14.05 21.49
N THR A 4 16.58 -12.83 21.99
CA THR A 4 16.13 -11.64 21.29
C THR A 4 16.78 -11.67 19.91
N SER A 5 15.97 -11.83 18.87
CA SER A 5 16.41 -11.79 17.46
C SER A 5 17.06 -10.43 17.20
N ALA A 6 18.33 -10.34 17.50
CA ALA A 6 19.17 -9.20 17.17
C ALA A 6 19.07 -8.99 15.65
N LYS A 7 18.94 -7.72 15.23
CA LYS A 7 18.92 -7.28 13.83
C LYS A 7 19.98 -8.05 13.03
N SER A 8 19.57 -9.09 12.28
CA SER A 8 20.52 -9.87 11.48
C SER A 8 21.30 -8.93 10.59
N SER A 9 22.63 -9.02 10.60
CA SER A 9 23.44 -8.24 9.67
C SER A 9 23.05 -8.58 8.21
N PRO A 10 23.33 -7.71 7.23
CA PRO A 10 23.08 -8.03 5.83
C PRO A 10 23.65 -9.40 5.41
N THR A 11 24.87 -9.73 5.88
CA THR A 11 25.55 -11.00 5.62
C THR A 11 24.82 -12.19 6.25
N GLN A 12 24.34 -12.06 7.48
CA GLN A 12 23.58 -13.12 8.15
C GLN A 12 22.24 -13.39 7.46
N LEU A 13 21.55 -12.32 7.00
CA LEU A 13 20.33 -12.47 6.25
C LEU A 13 20.57 -13.20 4.92
N ALA A 14 21.58 -12.79 4.16
CA ALA A 14 21.95 -13.44 2.91
C ALA A 14 22.25 -14.94 3.12
N GLN A 15 23.00 -15.28 4.19
CA GLN A 15 23.29 -16.67 4.53
C GLN A 15 22.02 -17.47 4.86
N ARG A 16 21.06 -16.90 5.60
CA ARG A 16 19.78 -17.56 5.88
C ARG A 16 18.99 -17.84 4.60
N PHE A 17 18.97 -16.87 3.66
CA PHE A 17 18.33 -17.06 2.37
C PHE A 17 19.02 -18.14 1.55
N ALA A 18 20.35 -18.15 1.44
CA ALA A 18 21.11 -19.18 0.73
C ALA A 18 20.84 -20.57 1.30
N THR A 19 20.79 -20.70 2.64
CA THR A 19 20.51 -21.99 3.32
C THR A 19 19.11 -22.53 2.97
N LEU A 20 18.10 -21.67 2.87
CA LEU A 20 16.71 -22.12 2.69
C LEU A 20 16.27 -22.18 1.23
N PHE A 21 16.82 -21.34 0.37
CA PHE A 21 16.43 -21.22 -1.03
C PHE A 21 17.50 -21.68 -2.02
N GLY A 22 18.75 -21.85 -1.57
CA GLY A 22 19.90 -22.24 -2.40
C GLY A 22 20.84 -21.07 -2.68
N GLU A 23 22.06 -21.41 -3.09
CA GLU A 23 23.16 -20.46 -3.31
C GLU A 23 22.91 -19.45 -4.47
N ALA A 24 21.94 -19.72 -5.33
CA ALA A 24 21.59 -18.80 -6.44
C ALA A 24 20.80 -17.57 -5.96
N VAL A 25 20.34 -17.54 -4.69
CA VAL A 25 19.59 -16.41 -4.13
C VAL A 25 20.53 -15.29 -3.72
N ALA A 26 20.24 -14.09 -4.18
CA ALA A 26 20.96 -12.88 -3.79
C ALA A 26 20.06 -11.94 -3.00
N VAL A 27 20.63 -11.30 -1.98
CA VAL A 27 19.95 -10.36 -1.08
C VAL A 27 20.66 -9.02 -1.10
N GLU A 28 19.92 -7.99 -1.48
CA GLU A 28 20.35 -6.58 -1.42
C GLU A 28 19.62 -5.88 -0.28
N ARG A 29 20.35 -5.28 0.66
CA ARG A 29 19.80 -4.45 1.76
C ARG A 29 20.88 -3.58 2.43
N PRO A 30 20.53 -2.42 3.04
CA PRO A 30 19.23 -1.75 2.91
C PRO A 30 19.05 -1.15 1.52
N LEU A 31 17.80 -0.90 1.11
CA LEU A 31 17.48 -0.20 -0.13
C LEU A 31 17.42 1.32 0.09
N GLY A 32 16.90 1.76 1.24
CA GLY A 32 16.79 3.17 1.63
C GLY A 32 17.75 3.56 2.74
N ALA A 33 18.03 4.86 2.85
CA ALA A 33 18.96 5.44 3.83
C ALA A 33 18.55 5.18 5.29
N SER A 34 17.24 5.06 5.58
CA SER A 34 16.70 4.71 6.91
C SER A 34 16.98 3.27 7.34
N GLY A 35 17.56 2.45 6.47
CA GLY A 35 17.64 1.01 6.66
C GLY A 35 16.40 0.25 6.16
N MET A 36 15.46 0.93 5.49
CA MET A 36 14.28 0.35 4.88
C MET A 36 14.63 -0.48 3.65
N GLY A 37 13.93 -1.59 3.50
CA GLY A 37 13.88 -2.39 2.30
C GLY A 37 14.93 -3.49 2.19
N ALA A 38 14.46 -4.60 1.62
CA ALA A 38 15.31 -5.68 1.13
C ALA A 38 14.79 -6.13 -0.25
N ARG A 39 15.71 -6.47 -1.14
CA ARG A 39 15.44 -7.08 -2.44
C ARG A 39 16.06 -8.46 -2.48
N VAL A 40 15.27 -9.46 -2.81
CA VAL A 40 15.71 -10.85 -2.90
C VAL A 40 15.45 -11.34 -4.32
N SER A 41 16.46 -11.85 -4.99
CA SER A 41 16.36 -12.44 -6.33
C SER A 41 16.67 -13.94 -6.29
N GLY A 42 16.21 -14.68 -7.30
CA GLY A 42 16.44 -16.13 -7.40
C GLY A 42 15.40 -17.00 -6.68
N ILE A 43 14.29 -16.42 -6.22
CA ILE A 43 13.15 -17.16 -5.68
C ILE A 43 12.04 -17.23 -6.73
N ASP A 44 11.54 -18.43 -7.00
CA ASP A 44 10.39 -18.68 -7.88
C ASP A 44 9.13 -18.90 -7.02
N LEU A 45 8.24 -17.93 -6.99
CA LEU A 45 6.99 -17.97 -6.23
C LEU A 45 5.87 -18.77 -6.91
N SER A 46 6.08 -19.26 -8.13
CA SER A 46 5.17 -20.23 -8.78
C SER A 46 5.25 -21.61 -8.13
N ILE A 47 6.32 -21.86 -7.36
CA ILE A 47 6.54 -23.09 -6.61
C ILE A 47 6.10 -22.88 -5.16
N PRO A 48 5.29 -23.79 -4.58
CA PRO A 48 4.87 -23.68 -3.19
C PRO A 48 6.06 -23.59 -2.22
N LEU A 49 5.99 -22.63 -1.31
CA LEU A 49 7.03 -22.41 -0.31
C LEU A 49 6.91 -23.37 0.86
N ARG A 50 8.04 -23.83 1.38
CA ARG A 50 8.10 -24.58 2.63
C ARG A 50 7.88 -23.66 3.83
N PRO A 51 7.35 -24.15 4.96
CA PRO A 51 7.09 -23.32 6.15
C PRO A 51 8.30 -22.46 6.59
N ALA A 52 9.51 -23.03 6.63
CA ALA A 52 10.71 -22.30 7.01
C ALA A 52 11.08 -21.17 6.03
N GLN A 53 10.75 -21.31 4.75
CA GLN A 53 10.93 -20.26 3.74
C GLN A 53 9.93 -19.12 3.96
N VAL A 54 8.67 -19.46 4.22
CA VAL A 54 7.63 -18.49 4.56
C VAL A 54 8.03 -17.71 5.82
N GLU A 55 8.44 -18.39 6.89
CA GLU A 55 8.91 -17.78 8.12
C GLU A 55 10.05 -16.79 7.88
N LEU A 56 11.02 -17.12 7.04
CA LEU A 56 12.11 -16.20 6.71
C LEU A 56 11.62 -14.96 5.98
N LEU A 57 10.65 -15.09 5.05
CA LEU A 57 10.07 -13.93 4.35
C LEU A 57 9.28 -13.03 5.30
N LEU A 58 8.47 -13.62 6.18
CA LEU A 58 7.72 -12.89 7.22
C LEU A 58 8.66 -12.14 8.16
N ASP A 59 9.71 -12.80 8.66
CA ASP A 59 10.74 -12.17 9.50
C ASP A 59 11.43 -11.02 8.76
N THR A 60 11.79 -11.24 7.51
CA THR A 60 12.48 -10.22 6.71
C THR A 60 11.62 -8.98 6.55
N LEU A 61 10.34 -9.13 6.19
CA LEU A 61 9.42 -8.00 6.06
C LEU A 61 9.26 -7.23 7.39
N SER A 62 9.06 -7.95 8.50
CA SER A 62 8.84 -7.35 9.81
C SER A 62 10.02 -6.51 10.32
N HIS A 63 11.24 -6.77 9.84
CA HIS A 63 12.43 -6.01 10.18
C HIS A 63 12.83 -4.98 9.11
N CYS A 64 12.57 -5.29 7.83
CA CYS A 64 12.97 -4.42 6.72
C CYS A 64 11.85 -3.46 6.28
N ARG A 65 10.60 -3.63 6.74
CA ARG A 65 9.41 -2.84 6.42
C ARG A 65 8.96 -2.90 4.97
N LEU A 66 9.88 -3.21 4.06
CA LEU A 66 9.62 -3.43 2.64
C LEU A 66 10.46 -4.61 2.16
N LEU A 67 9.84 -5.52 1.39
CA LEU A 67 10.48 -6.68 0.81
C LEU A 67 10.10 -6.79 -0.67
N THR A 68 11.09 -6.86 -1.55
CA THR A 68 10.87 -7.16 -2.97
C THR A 68 11.41 -8.53 -3.29
N ILE A 69 10.56 -9.41 -3.80
CA ILE A 69 10.96 -10.71 -4.37
C ILE A 69 10.98 -10.52 -5.89
N ALA A 70 12.18 -10.53 -6.44
CA ALA A 70 12.45 -10.05 -7.77
C ALA A 70 12.24 -11.08 -8.86
N GLY A 71 11.80 -10.63 -10.03
CA GLY A 71 11.95 -11.36 -11.30
C GLY A 71 11.09 -12.61 -11.41
N GLN A 72 9.83 -12.55 -10.99
CA GLN A 72 8.90 -13.66 -11.19
C GLN A 72 8.59 -13.85 -12.67
N TYR A 73 8.45 -15.12 -13.08
CA TYR A 73 8.05 -15.48 -14.44
C TYR A 73 6.54 -15.32 -14.58
N LEU A 74 6.11 -14.27 -15.26
CA LEU A 74 4.69 -13.88 -15.37
C LEU A 74 3.83 -14.89 -16.14
N ASP A 75 4.43 -15.73 -16.96
CA ASP A 75 3.80 -16.87 -17.65
C ASP A 75 3.45 -18.03 -16.72
N ARG A 76 4.10 -18.14 -15.56
CA ARG A 76 3.90 -19.19 -14.55
C ARG A 76 3.32 -18.68 -13.24
N PHE A 77 3.64 -17.44 -12.88
CA PHE A 77 3.17 -16.80 -11.66
C PHE A 77 1.88 -16.02 -11.96
N SER A 78 0.77 -16.74 -12.02
CA SER A 78 -0.56 -16.20 -12.30
C SER A 78 -1.10 -15.33 -11.15
N LEU A 79 -2.21 -14.61 -11.39
CA LEU A 79 -2.89 -13.86 -10.32
C LEU A 79 -3.41 -14.78 -9.21
N ALA A 80 -3.84 -15.99 -9.54
CA ALA A 80 -4.22 -16.99 -8.55
C ALA A 80 -3.01 -17.44 -7.69
N ALA A 81 -1.83 -17.62 -8.30
CA ALA A 81 -0.61 -17.90 -7.57
C ALA A 81 -0.18 -16.72 -6.68
N PHE A 82 -0.35 -15.49 -7.17
CA PHE A 82 -0.09 -14.27 -6.41
C PHE A 82 -1.03 -14.16 -5.19
N GLU A 83 -2.30 -14.48 -5.33
CA GLU A 83 -3.26 -14.48 -4.22
C GLU A 83 -2.95 -15.60 -3.21
N ARG A 84 -2.61 -16.81 -3.65
CA ARG A 84 -2.14 -17.88 -2.75
C ARG A 84 -0.90 -17.47 -1.97
N PHE A 85 0.05 -16.82 -2.63
CA PHE A 85 1.24 -16.30 -1.97
C PHE A 85 0.88 -15.25 -0.91
N ALA A 86 -0.05 -14.36 -1.21
CA ALA A 86 -0.50 -13.33 -0.28
C ALA A 86 -1.11 -13.89 1.02
N ASN A 87 -1.74 -15.08 0.97
CA ASN A 87 -2.32 -15.73 2.14
C ASN A 87 -1.31 -16.00 3.27
N HIS A 88 -0.02 -16.02 3.00
CA HIS A 88 1.01 -16.13 4.04
C HIS A 88 1.02 -14.95 5.02
N TRP A 89 0.49 -13.79 4.61
CA TRP A 89 0.32 -12.60 5.46
C TRP A 89 -1.12 -12.39 5.94
N GLY A 90 -1.94 -13.42 5.87
CA GLY A 90 -3.36 -13.39 6.17
C GLY A 90 -4.21 -13.36 4.91
N ALA A 91 -5.51 -13.62 5.07
CA ALA A 91 -6.43 -13.63 3.93
C ALA A 91 -6.43 -12.27 3.23
N PRO A 92 -6.28 -12.24 1.88
CA PRO A 92 -6.47 -11.03 1.11
C PRO A 92 -7.88 -10.48 1.28
N VAL A 93 -7.98 -9.18 1.48
CA VAL A 93 -9.28 -8.50 1.64
C VAL A 93 -9.80 -8.01 0.31
N ALA A 94 -11.09 -8.20 0.08
CA ALA A 94 -11.76 -7.63 -1.09
C ALA A 94 -11.59 -6.11 -1.11
N HIS A 95 -11.11 -5.57 -2.25
CA HIS A 95 -10.78 -4.15 -2.31
C HIS A 95 -12.05 -3.33 -2.54
N PRO A 96 -12.31 -2.28 -1.70
CA PRO A 96 -13.53 -1.49 -1.79
C PRO A 96 -13.80 -0.91 -3.19
N SER A 97 -12.75 -0.55 -3.93
CA SER A 97 -12.90 -0.03 -5.30
C SER A 97 -13.51 -1.02 -6.30
N ASN A 98 -13.47 -2.31 -6.01
CA ASN A 98 -14.08 -3.34 -6.86
C ASN A 98 -15.62 -3.38 -6.70
N PHE A 99 -16.13 -2.68 -5.68
CA PHE A 99 -17.57 -2.56 -5.40
C PHE A 99 -18.09 -1.13 -5.63
N LEU A 100 -17.34 -0.29 -6.32
CA LEU A 100 -17.74 1.08 -6.60
C LEU A 100 -18.37 1.20 -7.98
N ARG A 101 -19.55 1.79 -8.05
CA ARG A 101 -20.21 2.18 -9.29
C ARG A 101 -19.71 3.54 -9.75
N GLY A 102 -18.99 3.60 -10.88
CA GLY A 102 -18.49 4.87 -11.40
C GLY A 102 -17.68 5.73 -10.43
N GLY A 103 -17.01 5.09 -9.46
CA GLY A 103 -16.23 5.77 -8.42
C GLY A 103 -17.04 6.18 -7.18
N LYS A 104 -18.33 5.83 -7.11
CA LYS A 104 -19.21 6.04 -5.95
C LYS A 104 -19.65 4.70 -5.39
N LEU A 105 -19.88 4.65 -4.08
CA LEU A 105 -20.57 3.53 -3.45
C LEU A 105 -21.98 3.41 -4.05
N ALA A 106 -22.42 2.18 -4.38
CA ALA A 106 -23.75 1.94 -4.94
C ALA A 106 -24.88 2.50 -4.09
N GLN A 107 -24.69 2.64 -2.79
CA GLN A 107 -25.61 3.26 -1.83
C GLN A 107 -25.97 4.72 -2.12
N GLN A 108 -25.15 5.45 -2.87
CA GLN A 108 -25.41 6.87 -3.16
C GLN A 108 -26.37 7.10 -4.32
N ASP A 109 -26.67 6.06 -5.06
CA ASP A 109 -27.57 6.16 -6.23
C ASP A 109 -29.03 5.70 -5.96
N GLY A 110 -29.43 5.63 -4.66
CA GLY A 110 -30.80 5.28 -4.29
C GLY A 110 -31.20 3.82 -4.53
N ALA A 111 -30.23 2.93 -4.64
CA ALA A 111 -30.49 1.48 -4.60
C ALA A 111 -31.02 1.14 -3.20
N SER A 112 -32.27 0.68 -3.14
CA SER A 112 -33.11 0.61 -1.93
C SER A 112 -32.68 -0.42 -0.89
N ASP A 113 -31.66 -1.22 -1.13
CA ASP A 113 -31.38 -2.44 -0.37
C ASP A 113 -29.95 -2.53 0.19
N GLY A 114 -29.13 -1.53 0.04
CA GLY A 114 -27.76 -1.54 0.58
C GLY A 114 -26.87 -2.64 -0.04
N VAL A 115 -27.30 -3.26 -1.13
CA VAL A 115 -26.53 -4.30 -1.82
C VAL A 115 -25.40 -3.65 -2.60
N ILE A 116 -24.17 -3.91 -2.19
CA ILE A 116 -22.99 -3.53 -2.95
C ILE A 116 -22.70 -4.65 -3.94
N GLU A 117 -22.98 -4.40 -5.21
CA GLU A 117 -22.66 -5.35 -6.27
C GLU A 117 -21.15 -5.37 -6.54
N TYR A 118 -20.59 -6.57 -6.62
CA TYR A 118 -19.25 -6.77 -7.14
C TYR A 118 -19.21 -6.38 -8.62
N GLN A 119 -18.40 -5.39 -8.95
CA GLN A 119 -18.14 -4.99 -10.33
C GLN A 119 -16.67 -5.26 -10.65
N PRO A 120 -16.38 -6.37 -11.35
CA PRO A 120 -15.03 -6.60 -11.82
C PRO A 120 -14.56 -5.43 -12.68
N TYR A 121 -13.32 -5.06 -12.53
CA TYR A 121 -12.67 -3.92 -13.20
C TYR A 121 -12.83 -3.92 -14.73
N ALA A 122 -13.25 -5.04 -15.28
CA ALA A 122 -13.28 -5.35 -16.69
C ALA A 122 -14.23 -4.52 -17.55
N GLY A 123 -15.31 -4.01 -16.99
CA GLY A 123 -16.39 -3.52 -17.87
C GLY A 123 -16.10 -2.18 -18.54
N ARG A 124 -15.20 -1.33 -18.00
CA ARG A 124 -15.06 0.05 -18.46
C ARG A 124 -13.65 0.50 -18.82
N ARG A 125 -12.62 -0.28 -18.49
CA ARG A 125 -11.23 0.16 -18.60
C ARG A 125 -10.38 -0.63 -19.58
N VAL A 126 -10.96 -1.68 -20.13
CA VAL A 126 -10.28 -2.64 -20.98
C VAL A 126 -10.07 -2.11 -22.40
N ALA A 127 -10.94 -1.25 -22.90
CA ALA A 127 -10.86 -0.77 -24.29
C ALA A 127 -9.52 -0.06 -24.62
N ALA A 128 -8.95 0.67 -23.68
CA ALA A 128 -7.63 1.29 -23.85
C ALA A 128 -6.49 0.27 -23.71
N ALA A 129 -6.67 -0.76 -22.88
CA ALA A 129 -5.70 -1.84 -22.73
C ALA A 129 -5.56 -2.66 -24.01
N ASP A 130 -6.68 -2.96 -24.71
CA ASP A 130 -6.69 -3.74 -25.95
C ASP A 130 -5.80 -3.15 -27.04
N THR A 131 -5.68 -1.83 -27.10
CA THR A 131 -4.90 -1.14 -28.12
C THR A 131 -3.43 -0.99 -27.74
N VAL A 132 -3.12 -0.89 -26.44
CA VAL A 132 -1.77 -0.63 -25.92
C VAL A 132 -1.04 -1.91 -25.54
N LEU A 133 -1.75 -2.87 -24.95
CA LEU A 133 -1.20 -4.16 -24.51
C LEU A 133 -1.99 -5.34 -25.12
N PRO A 134 -2.03 -5.51 -26.44
CA PRO A 134 -2.73 -6.61 -27.05
C PRO A 134 -2.18 -7.95 -26.56
N GLY A 135 -3.07 -8.85 -26.14
CA GLY A 135 -2.72 -10.15 -25.58
C GLY A 135 -2.43 -10.13 -24.06
N GLN A 136 -2.18 -8.97 -23.45
CA GLN A 136 -2.06 -8.82 -22.00
C GLN A 136 -3.41 -8.58 -21.32
N VAL A 137 -4.40 -8.25 -22.10
CA VAL A 137 -5.78 -8.01 -21.66
C VAL A 137 -6.41 -9.23 -21.01
N ALA A 138 -5.94 -10.44 -21.34
CA ALA A 138 -6.34 -11.66 -20.66
C ALA A 138 -6.09 -11.68 -19.14
N CYS A 139 -5.25 -10.76 -18.67
CA CYS A 139 -5.07 -10.51 -17.24
C CYS A 139 -6.12 -9.57 -16.62
N LEU A 140 -7.01 -9.01 -17.45
CA LEU A 140 -8.12 -8.14 -17.10
C LEU A 140 -9.38 -8.63 -17.81
N PRO A 141 -10.46 -8.97 -17.15
CA PRO A 141 -10.71 -8.92 -15.70
C PRO A 141 -10.00 -10.04 -14.96
N HIS A 142 -9.58 -9.74 -13.74
CA HIS A 142 -9.14 -10.75 -12.81
C HIS A 142 -10.34 -11.41 -12.12
N GLU A 143 -10.15 -12.65 -11.70
CA GLU A 143 -11.23 -13.44 -11.10
C GLU A 143 -11.45 -13.12 -9.61
N SER A 144 -10.50 -12.45 -8.96
CA SER A 144 -10.56 -12.17 -7.53
C SER A 144 -10.97 -10.73 -7.23
N PRO A 145 -11.99 -10.49 -6.38
CA PRO A 145 -12.35 -9.16 -5.92
C PRO A 145 -11.30 -8.52 -4.99
N ALA A 146 -10.36 -9.30 -4.48
CA ALA A 146 -9.25 -8.80 -3.67
C ALA A 146 -8.17 -8.10 -4.51
N VAL A 147 -8.04 -8.45 -5.79
CA VAL A 147 -7.03 -7.88 -6.67
C VAL A 147 -7.48 -6.50 -7.16
N LEU A 148 -6.76 -5.46 -6.76
CA LEU A 148 -6.91 -4.11 -7.31
C LEU A 148 -5.95 -3.93 -8.47
N VAL A 149 -6.47 -3.43 -9.60
CA VAL A 149 -5.65 -3.07 -10.76
C VAL A 149 -5.20 -1.62 -10.66
N ALA A 150 -3.90 -1.39 -10.52
CA ALA A 150 -3.27 -0.08 -10.52
C ALA A 150 -2.59 0.15 -11.87
N THR A 151 -3.21 0.97 -12.74
CA THR A 151 -2.77 1.12 -14.12
C THR A 151 -3.03 2.52 -14.67
N ASN A 152 -2.30 2.91 -15.70
CA ASN A 152 -2.56 4.07 -16.54
C ASN A 152 -3.23 3.72 -17.88
N LEU A 153 -3.64 2.48 -18.05
CA LEU A 153 -4.44 1.99 -19.18
C LEU A 153 -5.93 2.37 -19.04
N LEU A 154 -6.20 3.50 -18.42
CA LEU A 154 -7.56 3.97 -18.14
C LEU A 154 -8.07 4.78 -19.33
N GLY A 155 -9.35 4.56 -19.68
CA GLY A 155 -10.07 5.49 -20.54
C GLY A 155 -10.21 6.86 -19.87
N GLN A 156 -10.45 7.88 -20.68
CA GLN A 156 -10.61 9.26 -20.21
C GLN A 156 -11.79 9.38 -19.23
N ASP A 157 -11.47 9.54 -17.96
CA ASP A 157 -12.40 9.93 -16.91
C ASP A 157 -11.75 11.15 -16.22
N ASP A 158 -12.17 12.33 -16.61
CA ASP A 158 -11.59 13.63 -16.25
C ASP A 158 -11.27 13.81 -14.76
N ARG A 159 -12.05 13.19 -13.86
CA ARG A 159 -11.86 13.30 -12.42
C ARG A 159 -10.73 12.44 -11.87
N LYS A 160 -10.42 11.32 -12.53
CA LYS A 160 -9.31 10.42 -12.12
C LYS A 160 -8.00 10.79 -12.78
N GLU A 161 -8.03 11.32 -13.98
CA GLU A 161 -6.87 11.83 -14.68
C GLU A 161 -6.09 12.81 -13.83
N PHE A 162 -6.79 13.69 -13.15
CA PHE A 162 -6.20 14.73 -12.32
C PHE A 162 -5.34 14.15 -11.18
N ARG A 163 -5.84 13.13 -10.46
CA ARG A 163 -5.11 12.49 -9.36
C ARG A 163 -3.92 11.68 -9.84
N LEU A 164 -4.01 11.09 -11.00
CA LEU A 164 -2.92 10.30 -11.57
C LEU A 164 -1.80 11.19 -12.11
N LYS A 165 -2.16 12.35 -12.65
CA LYS A 165 -1.21 13.31 -13.21
C LYS A 165 -0.38 14.02 -12.14
N ASP A 166 -0.98 14.34 -11.00
CA ASP A 166 -0.32 15.09 -9.92
C ASP A 166 0.21 14.20 -8.78
N GLY A 167 -0.05 12.91 -8.84
CA GLY A 167 0.28 11.96 -7.78
C GLY A 167 -0.77 11.89 -6.68
N GLY A 168 -0.60 10.95 -5.78
CA GLY A 168 -1.48 10.71 -4.64
C GLY A 168 -1.09 11.49 -3.39
N THR A 169 -1.85 11.31 -2.34
CA THR A 169 -1.54 11.77 -0.98
C THR A 169 -0.73 10.70 -0.23
N TRP A 170 0.12 11.14 0.70
CA TRP A 170 0.77 10.24 1.66
C TRP A 170 -0.28 9.60 2.56
N HIS A 171 -0.23 8.28 2.69
CA HIS A 171 -1.21 7.51 3.46
C HIS A 171 -0.67 6.13 3.84
N THR A 172 -1.39 5.50 4.74
CA THR A 172 -1.37 4.06 4.97
C THR A 172 -2.66 3.47 4.41
N ASP A 173 -2.62 2.23 3.92
CA ASP A 173 -3.81 1.59 3.37
C ASP A 173 -4.83 1.26 4.45
N ILE A 174 -6.08 1.63 4.20
CA ILE A 174 -7.25 1.31 5.05
C ILE A 174 -6.97 1.57 6.55
N GLU A 175 -6.30 2.69 6.84
CA GLU A 175 -5.95 3.11 8.20
C GLU A 175 -7.17 3.46 9.07
N TYR A 176 -8.31 3.63 8.44
CA TYR A 176 -9.56 4.03 9.07
C TYR A 176 -10.36 2.85 9.66
N GLU A 177 -9.93 1.62 9.46
CA GLU A 177 -10.57 0.45 10.06
C GLU A 177 -9.98 0.11 11.45
N PRO A 178 -10.80 -0.47 12.35
CA PRO A 178 -10.33 -0.95 13.66
C PRO A 178 -9.19 -1.96 13.53
N LEU A 179 -9.30 -2.89 12.60
CA LEU A 179 -8.23 -3.79 12.19
C LEU A 179 -7.66 -3.31 10.84
N PRO A 180 -6.62 -2.47 10.85
CA PRO A 180 -6.06 -1.93 9.63
C PRO A 180 -5.31 -3.01 8.83
N ILE A 181 -5.04 -2.71 7.57
CA ILE A 181 -4.22 -3.57 6.71
C ILE A 181 -2.82 -3.73 7.32
N TYR A 182 -2.41 -4.98 7.48
CA TYR A 182 -1.06 -5.31 7.94
C TYR A 182 -0.04 -5.15 6.82
N VAL A 183 -0.28 -5.80 5.69
CA VAL A 183 0.58 -5.69 4.51
C VAL A 183 -0.23 -5.36 3.26
N SER A 184 0.40 -4.67 2.35
CA SER A 184 -0.02 -4.61 0.96
C SER A 184 1.12 -5.04 0.06
N MET A 185 0.79 -5.53 -1.12
CA MET A 185 1.79 -5.98 -2.08
C MET A 185 1.37 -5.69 -3.52
N PHE A 186 2.37 -5.42 -4.35
CA PHE A 186 2.22 -5.33 -5.80
C PHE A 186 2.89 -6.51 -6.48
N LEU A 187 2.22 -7.05 -7.49
CA LEU A 187 2.87 -7.75 -8.60
C LEU A 187 3.01 -6.75 -9.75
N ALA A 188 4.24 -6.41 -10.10
CA ALA A 188 4.54 -5.53 -11.23
C ALA A 188 4.46 -6.33 -12.53
N HIS A 189 3.34 -6.22 -13.27
CA HIS A 189 3.13 -6.93 -14.52
C HIS A 189 3.79 -6.20 -15.68
N HIS A 190 3.52 -4.90 -15.82
CA HIS A 190 4.14 -4.05 -16.82
C HIS A 190 4.58 -2.73 -16.20
N VAL A 191 5.76 -2.29 -16.56
CA VAL A 191 6.35 -1.04 -16.08
C VAL A 191 6.82 -0.19 -17.25
N PRO A 192 6.81 1.15 -17.13
CA PRO A 192 7.25 2.03 -18.21
C PRO A 192 8.70 1.77 -18.59
N VAL A 193 8.96 1.61 -19.88
CA VAL A 193 10.31 1.49 -20.44
C VAL A 193 10.89 2.87 -20.76
N ALA A 194 10.02 3.81 -21.12
CA ALA A 194 10.42 5.18 -21.47
C ALA A 194 11.15 5.95 -20.35
N ARG A 195 11.06 5.47 -19.09
CA ARG A 195 11.83 5.98 -17.95
C ARG A 195 13.35 5.80 -18.09
N ASP A 196 13.78 4.87 -18.94
CA ASP A 196 15.18 4.59 -19.20
C ASP A 196 15.75 5.54 -20.28
N ALA A 197 14.96 6.55 -20.71
CA ALA A 197 15.42 7.59 -21.62
C ALA A 197 16.60 8.38 -21.04
N PRO A 198 17.46 9.00 -21.89
CA PRO A 198 18.68 9.68 -21.44
C PRO A 198 18.47 10.79 -20.39
N ASN A 199 17.28 11.38 -20.34
CA ASN A 199 16.92 12.36 -19.31
C ASN A 199 16.50 11.74 -17.98
N GLY A 200 16.31 10.41 -17.90
CA GLY A 200 15.94 9.68 -16.69
C GLY A 200 14.56 10.05 -16.13
N GLN A 201 13.69 10.66 -16.94
CA GLN A 201 12.40 11.18 -16.49
C GLN A 201 11.27 10.67 -17.39
N TRP A 202 10.29 9.98 -16.79
CA TRP A 202 9.14 9.47 -17.53
C TRP A 202 7.98 10.47 -17.60
N VAL A 203 7.76 11.23 -16.53
CA VAL A 203 6.71 12.26 -16.47
C VAL A 203 7.31 13.62 -16.15
N GLU A 204 6.67 14.68 -16.62
CA GLU A 204 7.01 16.04 -16.21
C GLU A 204 6.59 16.30 -14.77
N PRO A 205 7.34 17.11 -14.01
CA PRO A 205 6.92 17.52 -12.68
C PRO A 205 5.53 18.17 -12.71
N PRO A 206 4.66 17.90 -11.71
CA PRO A 206 3.37 18.56 -11.62
C PRO A 206 3.52 20.06 -11.60
N THR A 207 2.69 20.74 -12.40
CA THR A 207 2.70 22.22 -12.41
C THR A 207 2.17 22.74 -11.08
N ALA A 208 2.75 23.81 -10.56
CA ALA A 208 2.36 24.43 -9.29
C ALA A 208 0.89 24.92 -9.25
N SER A 209 0.24 25.02 -10.42
CA SER A 209 -1.13 25.53 -10.61
C SER A 209 -2.22 24.45 -10.52
N GLY A 210 -1.87 23.16 -10.41
CA GLY A 210 -2.86 22.10 -10.22
C GLY A 210 -3.50 22.17 -8.83
N PRO A 211 -4.80 21.79 -8.67
CA PRO A 211 -5.40 21.70 -7.34
C PRO A 211 -4.63 20.66 -6.54
N ALA A 212 -4.01 21.13 -5.45
CA ALA A 212 -3.31 20.26 -4.54
C ALA A 212 -4.27 19.21 -3.97
N PRO A 213 -3.91 17.90 -3.95
CA PRO A 213 -4.74 16.89 -3.34
C PRO A 213 -4.82 17.00 -1.81
N TYR A 214 -4.27 18.07 -1.24
CA TYR A 214 -4.20 18.34 0.19
C TYR A 214 -5.07 19.52 0.58
N PHE A 215 -5.56 19.53 1.82
CA PHE A 215 -6.22 20.70 2.39
C PHE A 215 -5.26 21.89 2.45
N PRO A 216 -5.74 23.10 2.16
CA PRO A 216 -4.91 24.31 2.29
C PRO A 216 -4.58 24.60 3.76
N GLY A 217 -3.52 25.36 4.02
CA GLY A 217 -3.16 25.86 5.34
C GLY A 217 -2.09 25.10 6.11
N SER A 218 -1.50 24.02 5.56
CA SER A 218 -0.25 23.46 6.09
C SER A 218 0.94 24.37 5.77
N GLU A 219 1.99 24.29 6.58
CA GLU A 219 3.25 25.03 6.35
C GLU A 219 3.83 24.77 4.95
N ALA A 220 4.49 25.80 4.40
CA ALA A 220 5.09 25.71 3.07
C ALA A 220 6.15 24.57 2.97
N GLU A 221 6.91 24.33 4.03
CA GLU A 221 7.90 23.26 4.09
C GLU A 221 7.24 21.88 4.02
N LEU A 222 6.19 21.62 4.79
CA LEU A 222 5.45 20.36 4.71
C LEU A 222 4.84 20.17 3.32
N MET A 223 4.28 21.21 2.72
CA MET A 223 3.73 21.14 1.36
C MET A 223 4.82 20.83 0.33
N ALA A 224 6.03 21.35 0.49
CA ALA A 224 7.17 21.02 -0.37
C ALA A 224 7.60 19.55 -0.21
N LEU A 225 7.63 19.03 1.01
CA LEU A 225 7.93 17.62 1.30
C LEU A 225 6.86 16.69 0.70
N ARG A 226 5.58 17.01 0.84
CA ARG A 226 4.48 16.24 0.26
C ARG A 226 4.56 16.14 -1.26
N LYS A 227 4.94 17.24 -1.94
CA LYS A 227 5.01 17.36 -3.41
C LYS A 227 6.30 16.81 -4.01
N ARG A 228 7.31 16.54 -3.20
CA ARG A 228 8.56 15.97 -3.70
C ARG A 228 8.33 14.48 -3.98
N LEU A 229 7.87 14.15 -5.19
CA LEU A 229 7.57 12.80 -5.64
C LEU A 229 8.51 12.38 -6.77
N PRO A 230 8.82 11.08 -6.88
CA PRO A 230 9.59 10.56 -8.00
C PRO A 230 8.80 10.67 -9.32
N LEU A 231 9.49 10.65 -10.44
CA LEU A 231 8.93 10.96 -11.77
C LEU A 231 9.08 9.81 -12.78
N ASN A 232 9.40 8.61 -12.32
CA ASN A 232 9.64 7.44 -13.17
C ASN A 232 8.71 6.25 -12.88
N GLY A 233 7.54 6.49 -12.28
CA GLY A 233 6.55 5.45 -11.98
C GLY A 233 6.87 4.59 -10.74
N GLU A 234 7.79 5.05 -9.90
CA GLU A 234 8.11 4.46 -8.61
C GLU A 234 6.87 4.45 -7.68
N THR A 235 6.99 3.82 -6.53
CA THR A 235 6.14 4.09 -5.36
C THR A 235 7.01 4.74 -4.30
N ALA A 236 6.62 5.93 -3.85
CA ALA A 236 7.33 6.60 -2.77
C ALA A 236 6.89 6.05 -1.42
N PHE A 237 7.85 5.70 -0.56
CA PHE A 237 7.67 5.23 0.81
C PHE A 237 8.32 6.20 1.80
N ALA A 238 7.76 6.24 3.01
CA ALA A 238 8.37 6.88 4.16
C ALA A 238 8.37 5.91 5.35
N ASP A 239 9.54 5.72 5.96
CA ASP A 239 9.79 4.78 7.06
C ASP A 239 9.35 5.37 8.39
N THR A 240 8.13 5.07 8.80
CA THR A 240 7.57 5.61 10.05
C THR A 240 8.17 4.95 11.29
N ALA A 241 8.76 3.77 11.15
CA ALA A 241 9.47 3.11 12.25
C ALA A 241 10.82 3.77 12.51
N ALA A 242 11.61 4.05 11.46
CA ALA A 242 12.87 4.77 11.60
C ALA A 242 12.65 6.22 12.09
N ALA A 243 11.60 6.88 11.59
CA ALA A 243 11.22 8.22 12.04
C ALA A 243 10.86 8.22 13.54
N PHE A 244 10.07 7.26 14.01
CA PHE A 244 9.75 7.11 15.42
C PHE A 244 11.01 6.86 16.27
N ALA A 245 11.86 5.94 15.83
CA ALA A 245 13.09 5.61 16.55
C ALA A 245 14.12 6.76 16.63
N ALA A 246 14.03 7.74 15.71
CA ALA A 246 14.89 8.92 15.69
C ALA A 246 14.47 10.02 16.68
N LEU A 247 13.26 9.92 17.24
CA LEU A 247 12.76 10.87 18.23
C LEU A 247 13.45 10.64 19.60
N PRO A 248 13.57 11.68 20.44
CA PRO A 248 14.01 11.51 21.81
C PRO A 248 13.12 10.53 22.59
N SER A 249 13.69 9.75 23.51
CA SER A 249 12.95 8.72 24.28
C SER A 249 11.75 9.27 25.05
N GLU A 250 11.87 10.51 25.56
CA GLU A 250 10.76 11.18 26.24
C GLU A 250 9.60 11.47 25.29
N GLU A 251 9.89 11.88 24.06
CA GLU A 251 8.89 12.13 23.05
C GLU A 251 8.24 10.83 22.57
N GLN A 252 9.04 9.77 22.34
CA GLN A 252 8.53 8.45 22.04
C GLN A 252 7.52 7.99 23.11
N ALA A 253 7.86 8.13 24.39
CA ALA A 253 6.97 7.74 25.49
C ALA A 253 5.66 8.54 25.50
N LYS A 254 5.72 9.85 25.21
CA LYS A 254 4.51 10.70 25.07
C LYS A 254 3.63 10.23 23.92
N LEU A 255 4.21 9.94 22.75
CA LEU A 255 3.50 9.51 21.56
C LEU A 255 2.83 8.12 21.72
N GLU A 256 3.41 7.23 22.51
CA GLU A 256 2.81 5.92 22.82
C GLU A 256 1.49 6.05 23.59
N ALA A 257 1.29 7.11 24.34
CA ALA A 257 0.06 7.39 25.05
C ALA A 257 -1.01 8.03 24.16
N VAL A 258 -0.64 8.59 23.00
CA VAL A 258 -1.56 9.31 22.11
C VAL A 258 -2.53 8.34 21.44
N ARG A 259 -3.80 8.75 21.42
CA ARG A 259 -4.88 8.10 20.68
C ARG A 259 -5.40 9.05 19.62
N VAL A 260 -5.77 8.50 18.48
CA VAL A 260 -6.34 9.25 17.35
C VAL A 260 -7.70 8.68 16.99
N ARG A 261 -8.67 9.54 16.75
CA ARG A 261 -10.00 9.14 16.28
C ARG A 261 -9.99 9.02 14.77
N ARG A 262 -10.36 7.85 14.29
CA ARG A 262 -10.49 7.55 12.88
C ARG A 262 -11.95 7.30 12.53
N ARG A 263 -12.36 7.76 11.35
CA ARG A 263 -13.74 7.67 10.89
C ARG A 263 -13.80 7.24 9.44
N LEU A 264 -14.82 6.47 9.09
CA LEU A 264 -15.09 6.12 7.70
C LEU A 264 -15.67 7.33 6.95
N ASN A 265 -16.59 8.07 7.58
CA ASN A 265 -17.21 9.28 7.05
C ASN A 265 -17.42 10.30 8.20
N ALA A 266 -17.90 11.50 7.87
CA ALA A 266 -18.05 12.57 8.86
C ALA A 266 -19.18 12.32 9.89
N GLU A 267 -20.10 11.42 9.57
CA GLU A 267 -21.27 11.09 10.41
C GLU A 267 -20.96 9.96 11.39
N ASP A 268 -19.87 9.21 11.17
CA ASP A 268 -19.45 8.15 12.07
C ASP A 268 -18.91 8.73 13.38
N GLU A 269 -19.25 8.12 14.51
CA GLU A 269 -18.58 8.40 15.78
C GLU A 269 -17.09 8.07 15.72
N GLY A 270 -16.76 7.09 14.88
CA GLY A 270 -15.42 6.59 14.72
C GLY A 270 -14.94 5.79 15.93
N TRP A 271 -13.67 5.52 15.95
CA TRP A 271 -13.03 4.72 16.99
C TRP A 271 -11.63 5.28 17.30
N LEU A 272 -11.19 5.06 18.53
CA LEU A 272 -9.88 5.50 19.01
C LEU A 272 -8.83 4.43 18.70
N ALA A 273 -7.82 4.81 17.94
CA ALA A 273 -6.67 3.98 17.62
C ALA A 273 -5.40 4.49 18.31
N PRO A 274 -4.45 3.63 18.67
CA PRO A 274 -3.14 4.09 19.06
C PRO A 274 -2.41 4.76 17.87
N LEU A 275 -1.73 5.88 18.13
CA LEU A 275 -0.87 6.52 17.15
C LEU A 275 0.41 5.72 16.90
N VAL A 276 0.97 5.16 17.98
CA VAL A 276 2.13 4.26 17.90
C VAL A 276 1.66 2.81 17.94
N ARG A 277 2.07 2.04 16.95
CA ARG A 277 1.82 0.60 16.88
C ARG A 277 3.14 -0.17 16.90
N ALA A 278 3.12 -1.34 17.51
CA ALA A 278 4.20 -2.31 17.39
C ALA A 278 3.87 -3.31 16.27
N ASP A 279 4.85 -3.63 15.45
CA ASP A 279 4.73 -4.76 14.55
C ASP A 279 4.55 -6.06 15.36
N PRO A 280 3.54 -6.88 15.06
CA PRO A 280 3.18 -8.02 15.90
C PRO A 280 4.26 -9.12 15.91
N ARG A 281 5.16 -9.14 14.94
CA ARG A 281 6.21 -10.15 14.81
C ARG A 281 7.55 -9.67 15.36
N SER A 282 8.00 -8.50 14.96
CA SER A 282 9.29 -7.94 15.37
C SER A 282 9.23 -7.12 16.65
N GLY A 283 8.05 -6.66 17.05
CA GLY A 283 7.88 -5.71 18.17
C GLY A 283 8.38 -4.30 17.85
N VAL A 284 8.83 -4.03 16.64
CA VAL A 284 9.30 -2.70 16.22
C VAL A 284 8.14 -1.71 16.27
N LYS A 285 8.31 -0.63 17.01
CA LYS A 285 7.33 0.44 17.14
C LYS A 285 7.44 1.45 16.00
N SER A 286 6.31 2.01 15.60
CA SER A 286 6.22 2.97 14.50
C SER A 286 5.05 3.94 14.69
N LEU A 287 5.11 5.08 14.04
CA LEU A 287 3.99 6.00 13.88
C LEU A 287 3.01 5.43 12.83
N HIS A 288 1.81 5.04 13.26
CA HIS A 288 0.82 4.48 12.35
C HIS A 288 -0.02 5.57 11.71
N SER A 289 0.23 5.84 10.43
CA SER A 289 -0.50 6.85 9.64
C SER A 289 -0.62 8.21 10.36
N PRO A 290 0.50 8.88 10.67
CA PRO A 290 0.51 10.16 11.37
C PRO A 290 0.22 11.33 10.40
N VAL A 291 -0.84 11.21 9.61
CA VAL A 291 -1.25 12.20 8.58
C VAL A 291 -2.62 12.71 8.93
N TRP A 292 -2.73 14.02 9.14
CA TRP A 292 -3.99 14.65 9.54
C TRP A 292 -5.14 14.37 8.56
N ALA A 293 -4.87 14.41 7.25
CA ALA A 293 -5.86 14.15 6.20
C ALA A 293 -5.23 13.37 5.04
N SER A 294 -5.19 12.06 5.18
CA SER A 294 -4.61 11.17 4.17
C SER A 294 -5.42 11.11 2.87
N ARG A 295 -6.72 11.39 2.93
CA ARG A 295 -7.64 11.31 1.78
C ARG A 295 -8.64 12.47 1.76
N PRO A 296 -8.19 13.70 1.51
CA PRO A 296 -9.06 14.86 1.45
C PRO A 296 -10.24 14.67 0.49
N GLY A 297 -11.43 15.05 0.94
CA GLY A 297 -12.68 14.91 0.16
C GLY A 297 -13.27 13.51 0.11
N VAL A 298 -12.60 12.49 0.73
CA VAL A 298 -13.08 11.12 0.82
C VAL A 298 -13.26 10.68 2.26
N ARG A 299 -12.35 11.11 3.15
CA ARG A 299 -12.35 10.80 4.58
C ARG A 299 -12.25 12.07 5.40
N PRO A 300 -12.92 12.14 6.55
CA PRO A 300 -12.72 13.23 7.47
C PRO A 300 -11.28 13.24 7.98
N PRO A 301 -10.77 14.43 8.38
CA PRO A 301 -9.48 14.51 9.05
C PRO A 301 -9.46 13.70 10.35
N ILE A 302 -8.26 13.30 10.76
CA ILE A 302 -8.02 12.59 12.01
C ILE A 302 -8.03 13.60 13.16
N GLU A 303 -8.66 13.25 14.26
CA GLU A 303 -8.67 14.00 15.51
C GLU A 303 -7.76 13.30 16.54
N VAL A 304 -6.95 14.06 17.24
CA VAL A 304 -6.18 13.58 18.39
C VAL A 304 -7.05 13.69 19.64
N ASP A 305 -7.13 12.61 20.40
CA ASP A 305 -7.94 12.57 21.62
C ASP A 305 -7.47 13.63 22.63
N GLY A 306 -8.41 14.44 23.10
CA GLY A 306 -8.14 15.55 24.01
C GLY A 306 -7.62 16.85 23.36
N MET A 307 -7.56 16.92 22.03
CA MET A 307 -7.16 18.13 21.28
C MET A 307 -8.33 18.68 20.46
N THR A 308 -8.31 19.99 20.24
CA THR A 308 -9.19 20.62 19.25
C THR A 308 -8.82 20.18 17.83
N PRO A 309 -9.69 20.38 16.82
CA PRO A 309 -9.35 20.08 15.42
C PRO A 309 -8.09 20.83 14.93
N GLU A 310 -7.91 22.08 15.34
CA GLU A 310 -6.76 22.91 15.00
C GLU A 310 -5.46 22.38 15.63
N GLU A 311 -5.49 22.06 16.92
CA GLU A 311 -4.36 21.44 17.63
C GLU A 311 -4.03 20.07 17.06
N SER A 312 -5.04 19.25 16.75
CA SER A 312 -4.86 17.95 16.10
C SER A 312 -4.15 18.09 14.76
N ARG A 313 -4.50 19.09 13.98
CA ARG A 313 -3.87 19.39 12.70
C ARG A 313 -2.41 19.79 12.88
N GLU A 314 -2.15 20.77 13.73
CA GLU A 314 -0.78 21.25 13.98
C GLU A 314 0.12 20.11 14.47
N PHE A 315 -0.36 19.31 15.40
CA PHE A 315 0.35 18.17 15.94
C PHE A 315 0.67 17.11 14.86
N LEU A 316 -0.33 16.71 14.06
CA LEU A 316 -0.14 15.69 13.03
C LEU A 316 0.65 16.21 11.83
N ASP A 317 0.47 17.48 11.43
CA ASP A 317 1.29 18.11 10.39
C ASP A 317 2.77 18.16 10.81
N GLY A 318 3.06 18.39 12.11
CA GLY A 318 4.41 18.32 12.68
C GLY A 318 5.02 16.93 12.58
N LEU A 319 4.26 15.89 12.92
CA LEU A 319 4.71 14.50 12.79
C LEU A 319 4.90 14.08 11.32
N GLU A 320 3.97 14.43 10.45
CA GLU A 320 4.09 14.15 9.01
C GLU A 320 5.33 14.83 8.42
N LYS A 321 5.59 16.09 8.79
CA LYS A 321 6.79 16.83 8.39
C LYS A 321 8.06 16.11 8.82
N HIS A 322 8.10 15.55 10.04
CA HIS A 322 9.22 14.75 10.52
C HIS A 322 9.39 13.45 9.72
N VAL A 323 8.29 12.70 9.50
CA VAL A 323 8.32 11.43 8.77
C VAL A 323 8.73 11.61 7.30
N LEU A 324 8.34 12.72 6.67
CA LEU A 324 8.64 12.98 5.25
C LEU A 324 10.03 13.56 5.01
N GLN A 325 10.88 13.68 6.03
CA GLN A 325 12.28 14.09 5.84
C GLN A 325 13.04 13.13 4.92
N PRO A 326 13.97 13.61 4.10
CA PRO A 326 14.66 12.82 3.09
C PRO A 326 15.32 11.53 3.60
N GLN A 327 15.86 11.54 4.84
CA GLN A 327 16.52 10.39 5.45
C GLN A 327 15.58 9.22 5.73
N PHE A 328 14.26 9.44 5.82
CA PHE A 328 13.25 8.40 6.06
C PHE A 328 12.53 7.97 4.78
N ARG A 329 12.84 8.58 3.63
CA ARG A 329 12.18 8.30 2.36
C ARG A 329 12.94 7.29 1.53
N TYR A 330 12.17 6.51 0.76
CA TYR A 330 12.67 5.60 -0.24
C TYR A 330 11.71 5.54 -1.42
N ASP A 331 12.21 5.85 -2.61
CA ASP A 331 11.45 5.80 -3.86
C ASP A 331 11.74 4.45 -4.55
N HIS A 332 10.75 3.54 -4.49
CA HIS A 332 10.89 2.16 -4.96
C HIS A 332 10.64 2.05 -6.45
N MET A 333 11.68 1.69 -7.19
CA MET A 333 11.60 1.43 -8.63
C MET A 333 11.11 0.01 -8.90
N HIS A 334 9.88 -0.10 -9.43
CA HIS A 334 9.33 -1.39 -9.85
C HIS A 334 10.01 -1.90 -11.11
N ARG A 335 10.19 -3.23 -11.20
CA ARG A 335 10.58 -3.94 -12.41
C ARG A 335 9.55 -5.00 -12.73
N SER A 336 9.36 -5.32 -14.02
CA SER A 336 8.42 -6.37 -14.41
C SER A 336 8.79 -7.70 -13.75
N GLY A 337 7.79 -8.41 -13.24
CA GLY A 337 7.96 -9.64 -12.46
C GLY A 337 8.29 -9.45 -10.98
N ASP A 338 8.48 -8.22 -10.50
CA ASP A 338 8.73 -8.00 -9.06
C ASP A 338 7.43 -8.15 -8.24
N VAL A 339 7.52 -8.86 -7.12
CA VAL A 339 6.53 -8.82 -6.04
C VAL A 339 7.09 -7.95 -4.93
N THR A 340 6.51 -6.78 -4.73
CA THR A 340 6.92 -5.81 -3.70
C THR A 340 5.88 -5.77 -2.58
N ILE A 341 6.31 -6.06 -1.36
CA ILE A 341 5.48 -6.16 -0.15
C ILE A 341 5.90 -5.08 0.82
N TRP A 342 4.95 -4.35 1.40
CA TRP A 342 5.25 -3.37 2.45
C TRP A 342 4.35 -3.53 3.67
N ASN A 343 4.95 -3.22 4.82
CA ASN A 343 4.27 -3.26 6.11
C ASN A 343 3.56 -1.92 6.36
N ASN A 344 2.24 -1.93 6.36
CA ASN A 344 1.43 -0.73 6.54
C ASN A 344 1.50 -0.16 7.98
N TYR A 345 1.90 -0.95 8.96
CA TYR A 345 2.08 -0.42 10.32
C TYR A 345 3.31 0.47 10.42
N MET A 346 4.31 0.21 9.58
CA MET A 346 5.64 0.81 9.68
C MET A 346 6.00 1.73 8.50
N SER A 347 5.05 2.04 7.61
CA SER A 347 5.30 2.90 6.46
C SER A 347 4.10 3.74 6.05
N LEU A 348 4.39 4.95 5.56
CA LEU A 348 3.52 5.68 4.65
C LEU A 348 3.95 5.39 3.21
N HIS A 349 3.01 5.52 2.29
CA HIS A 349 3.33 5.49 0.87
C HIS A 349 2.44 6.44 0.08
N THR A 350 2.86 6.73 -1.16
CA THR A 350 2.06 7.51 -2.10
C THR A 350 2.37 7.09 -3.54
N SER A 351 1.36 7.23 -4.39
CA SER A 351 1.54 7.08 -5.83
C SER A 351 2.26 8.30 -6.40
N PRO A 352 3.27 8.13 -7.24
CA PRO A 352 3.88 9.23 -7.97
C PRO A 352 2.93 9.73 -9.06
N PRO A 353 3.23 10.87 -9.69
CA PRO A 353 2.65 11.25 -10.97
C PRO A 353 2.90 10.16 -12.03
N ILE A 354 1.91 9.88 -12.86
CA ILE A 354 2.01 8.91 -13.96
C ILE A 354 1.45 9.48 -15.25
N LYS A 355 1.96 9.04 -16.40
CA LYS A 355 1.40 9.38 -17.69
C LYS A 355 -0.01 8.80 -17.82
N ILE A 356 -0.88 9.59 -18.38
CA ILE A 356 -2.27 9.25 -18.72
C ILE A 356 -2.49 9.45 -20.22
N GLY A 357 -3.58 8.88 -20.76
CA GLY A 357 -3.87 9.01 -22.21
C GLY A 357 -2.80 8.39 -23.09
N ILE A 358 -2.15 7.34 -22.62
CA ILE A 358 -1.05 6.68 -23.32
C ILE A 358 -1.55 5.94 -24.56
N ASN A 359 -0.69 5.90 -25.59
CA ASN A 359 -0.95 5.19 -26.85
C ASN A 359 0.23 4.28 -27.27
N LYS A 360 1.22 4.12 -26.39
CA LYS A 360 2.41 3.31 -26.64
C LYS A 360 2.63 2.34 -25.48
N VAL A 361 3.05 1.14 -25.80
CA VAL A 361 3.34 0.09 -24.81
C VAL A 361 4.48 0.49 -23.86
N GLU A 362 5.45 1.27 -24.36
CA GLU A 362 6.61 1.75 -23.60
C GLU A 362 6.20 2.66 -22.43
N ASP A 363 5.02 3.27 -22.49
CA ASP A 363 4.47 4.12 -21.43
C ASP A 363 3.46 3.39 -20.54
N ALA A 364 3.16 2.13 -20.82
CA ALA A 364 2.17 1.38 -20.04
C ALA A 364 2.69 1.03 -18.64
N ARG A 365 1.80 1.14 -17.64
CA ARG A 365 2.02 0.72 -16.27
C ARG A 365 0.84 -0.13 -15.80
N LEU A 366 1.12 -1.37 -15.43
CA LEU A 366 0.13 -2.31 -14.94
C LEU A 366 0.69 -3.05 -13.72
N LEU A 367 0.14 -2.75 -12.56
CA LEU A 367 0.42 -3.42 -11.29
C LEU A 367 -0.85 -4.05 -10.76
N TYR A 368 -0.74 -5.24 -10.20
CA TYR A 368 -1.80 -5.88 -9.44
C TYR A 368 -1.50 -5.76 -7.96
N ARG A 369 -2.48 -5.31 -7.19
CA ARG A 369 -2.34 -5.08 -5.75
C ARG A 369 -3.23 -6.03 -4.96
N LEU A 370 -2.66 -6.60 -3.91
CA LEU A 370 -3.36 -7.30 -2.84
C LEU A 370 -3.07 -6.63 -1.50
N SER A 371 -4.00 -6.75 -0.57
CA SER A 371 -3.86 -6.24 0.79
C SER A 371 -4.38 -7.28 1.77
N CYS A 372 -3.65 -7.50 2.88
CA CYS A 372 -3.96 -8.51 3.88
C CYS A 372 -3.97 -7.90 5.28
N LYS A 373 -4.92 -8.30 6.10
CA LYS A 373 -5.03 -7.83 7.50
C LYS A 373 -4.10 -8.55 8.48
N GLY A 374 -3.36 -9.53 7.99
CA GLY A 374 -2.56 -10.42 8.81
C GLY A 374 -3.38 -11.61 9.31
N ALA A 375 -2.70 -12.63 9.86
CA ALA A 375 -3.37 -13.73 10.51
C ALA A 375 -4.03 -13.24 11.81
N PRO A 376 -5.24 -13.72 12.17
CA PRO A 376 -5.93 -13.31 13.41
C PRO A 376 -5.10 -13.48 14.67
N SER A 377 -4.21 -14.48 14.69
CA SER A 377 -3.28 -14.71 15.80
C SER A 377 -2.16 -13.67 15.93
N LEU A 378 -1.90 -12.89 14.87
CA LEU A 378 -0.86 -11.85 14.84
C LEU A 378 -1.42 -10.46 15.08
N VAL A 379 -2.65 -10.21 14.61
CA VAL A 379 -3.31 -8.91 14.71
C VAL A 379 -4.75 -9.17 15.13
N LEU A 380 -4.99 -9.13 16.43
CA LEU A 380 -6.34 -9.30 16.97
C LEU A 380 -7.08 -7.97 16.94
N PRO A 381 -8.27 -7.91 16.31
CA PRO A 381 -9.18 -6.80 16.51
C PRO A 381 -9.61 -6.76 17.97
N ARG A 382 -10.09 -5.63 18.43
CA ARG A 382 -10.91 -5.59 19.64
C ARG A 382 -12.23 -6.24 19.29
N ASP A 383 -12.70 -7.05 20.19
CA ASP A 383 -13.65 -8.14 20.12
C ASP A 383 -14.83 -8.00 19.13
N ASP A 384 -15.37 -6.83 18.89
CA ASP A 384 -16.61 -6.66 18.12
C ASP A 384 -16.50 -5.64 16.98
N ASP A 385 -15.29 -5.18 16.64
CA ASP A 385 -15.14 -4.15 15.62
C ASP A 385 -15.16 -4.75 14.21
N PRO A 386 -16.27 -4.63 13.44
CA PRO A 386 -16.32 -5.13 12.08
C PRO A 386 -15.35 -4.36 11.20
N SER A 387 -14.73 -5.03 10.24
CA SER A 387 -14.02 -4.35 9.18
C SER A 387 -15.02 -3.55 8.32
N TRP A 388 -14.51 -2.58 7.58
CA TRP A 388 -15.35 -1.83 6.65
C TRP A 388 -16.11 -2.78 5.69
N ILE A 389 -15.44 -3.83 5.21
CA ILE A 389 -16.05 -4.83 4.33
C ILE A 389 -17.19 -5.57 5.05
N GLU A 390 -16.97 -6.00 6.28
CA GLU A 390 -18.00 -6.66 7.09
C GLU A 390 -19.20 -5.74 7.36
N ALA A 391 -18.93 -4.46 7.58
CA ALA A 391 -19.98 -3.48 7.83
C ALA A 391 -20.79 -3.11 6.57
N HIS A 392 -20.20 -3.16 5.37
CA HIS A 392 -20.79 -2.63 4.15
C HIS A 392 -21.10 -3.69 3.09
N ILE A 393 -20.66 -4.94 3.26
CA ILE A 393 -20.95 -6.02 2.34
C ILE A 393 -21.97 -6.97 2.97
N PRO A 394 -23.14 -7.20 2.34
CA PRO A 394 -24.13 -8.12 2.86
C PRO A 394 -23.56 -9.51 3.13
N GLY A 395 -23.80 -10.03 4.35
CA GLY A 395 -23.27 -11.31 4.82
C GLY A 395 -21.83 -11.21 5.34
N GLY A 396 -21.31 -9.99 5.55
CA GLY A 396 -20.01 -9.75 6.15
C GLY A 396 -18.84 -10.06 5.23
N TYR A 397 -17.63 -10.13 5.80
CA TYR A 397 -16.44 -10.52 5.07
C TYR A 397 -16.57 -11.93 4.51
N ARG A 398 -16.39 -12.07 3.20
CA ARG A 398 -16.22 -13.35 2.53
C ARG A 398 -14.82 -13.46 1.97
N SER A 399 -14.31 -14.67 1.89
CA SER A 399 -13.06 -14.89 1.18
C SER A 399 -13.20 -14.46 -0.28
N PRO A 400 -12.12 -14.01 -0.93
CA PRO A 400 -12.14 -13.67 -2.35
C PRO A 400 -12.74 -14.77 -3.23
N ASP A 401 -12.40 -16.03 -2.96
CA ASP A 401 -12.94 -17.19 -3.69
C ASP A 401 -14.46 -17.33 -3.52
N ALA A 402 -14.99 -17.09 -2.32
CA ALA A 402 -16.42 -17.16 -2.06
C ALA A 402 -17.18 -16.05 -2.77
N ILE A 403 -16.59 -14.86 -2.89
CA ILE A 403 -17.19 -13.74 -3.64
C ILE A 403 -17.10 -14.01 -5.14
N ALA A 404 -15.97 -14.45 -5.66
CA ALA A 404 -15.79 -14.80 -7.06
C ALA A 404 -16.72 -15.94 -7.50
N GLY A 405 -16.93 -16.94 -6.64
CA GLY A 405 -17.87 -18.02 -6.88
C GLY A 405 -19.34 -17.59 -6.93
N ALA A 406 -19.69 -16.52 -6.24
CA ALA A 406 -21.06 -15.96 -6.25
C ALA A 406 -21.38 -15.12 -7.51
N VAL A 407 -20.36 -14.73 -8.28
CA VAL A 407 -20.49 -13.93 -9.51
C VAL A 407 -20.54 -14.80 -10.77
N ARG A 408 -20.21 -16.07 -10.67
CA ARG A 408 -20.32 -17.08 -11.72
C ARG A 408 -21.72 -17.68 -11.73
#